data_1705925322c525068dace1570b34815b
#
_entry.id   1705925322c525068dace1570b34815b
#
_cell.length_a   1.000
_cell.length_b   1.000
_cell.length_c   1.000
_cell.angle_alpha   90.00
_cell.angle_beta   90.00
_cell.angle_gamma   90.00
#
_symmetry.space_group_name_H-M   'P 1'
#
loop_
_entity.id
_entity.type
_entity.pdbx_description
1 polymer ?
#
loop_
_entity_poly.entity_id
_entity_poly.type
_entity_poly.pdbx_seq_one_letter_code
_entity_poly.pdbx_strand_id
1 'polypeptide(L)'
;MFDKYEVKLVLTRDQLATNPCDPNVMDTHILDRQRKLILDNKGVNKEINKYLDQLPIAIEKGEAEVDKLIDRLEELTGYEFSPSERKMAIKGELESLKETFKELDVKGTTVFFWDKEKNLPAIGDHMIYGFLKAATEAICRTVKGAKRGTVLQSCSYTQSIINQHLKCENQFITFDTDVKRDEGGTSAFLQRSLRAMTAQGPRISLAKSEVVPAGARLQFTLKVMKGSPLTEEHLNNMFSYGELVGLGQWRNAGFGQFSYEMMRVE
;
A
#
# COMPACT_ATOMS: atom_id res chain seq x y z
N MET A 1 24.08 -2.60 -14.56
CA MET A 1 22.78 -2.66 -15.23
C MET A 1 21.80 -1.63 -14.64
N PHE A 2 21.96 -1.23 -13.38
CA PHE A 2 21.13 -0.25 -12.68
C PHE A 2 22.01 0.88 -12.13
N ASP A 3 21.47 2.10 -12.09
CA ASP A 3 21.96 3.20 -11.28
C ASP A 3 21.28 3.10 -9.93
N LYS A 4 22.05 3.24 -8.84
CA LYS A 4 21.54 3.15 -7.47
C LYS A 4 21.56 4.51 -6.81
N TYR A 5 20.47 4.83 -6.13
CA TYR A 5 20.29 6.06 -5.37
C TYR A 5 19.93 5.71 -3.92
N GLU A 6 20.75 6.11 -2.99
CA GLU A 6 20.37 6.13 -1.58
C GLU A 6 19.52 7.36 -1.31
N VAL A 7 18.37 7.10 -0.69
CA VAL A 7 17.40 8.15 -0.33
C VAL A 7 17.22 8.12 1.18
N LYS A 8 17.39 9.28 1.80
CA LYS A 8 17.11 9.52 3.21
C LYS A 8 16.01 10.55 3.31
N LEU A 9 14.96 10.22 4.07
CA LEU A 9 13.88 11.13 4.37
C LEU A 9 13.90 11.42 5.88
N VAL A 10 13.70 12.67 6.25
CA VAL A 10 13.49 13.09 7.64
C VAL A 10 12.13 13.74 7.74
N LEU A 11 11.24 13.17 8.55
CA LEU A 11 9.90 13.71 8.72
C LEU A 11 9.96 15.10 9.36
N THR A 12 9.40 16.11 8.71
CA THR A 12 9.23 17.47 9.26
C THR A 12 7.89 17.62 9.96
N ARG A 13 6.94 16.73 9.68
CA ARG A 13 5.62 16.62 10.30
C ARG A 13 5.32 15.15 10.60
N ASP A 14 4.44 14.93 11.57
CA ASP A 14 3.98 13.60 11.94
C ASP A 14 3.43 12.84 10.75
N GLN A 15 3.69 11.55 10.68
CA GLN A 15 3.16 10.68 9.65
C GLN A 15 2.10 9.73 10.21
N LEU A 16 1.01 9.58 9.47
CA LEU A 16 -0.08 8.68 9.82
C LEU A 16 0.04 7.37 9.06
N ALA A 17 -0.26 6.28 9.77
CA ALA A 17 -0.32 4.94 9.19
C ALA A 17 -1.45 4.83 8.16
N THR A 18 -1.26 4.01 7.15
CA THR A 18 -2.19 3.85 6.01
C THR A 18 -2.78 2.46 5.89
N ASN A 19 -2.20 1.45 6.55
CA ASN A 19 -2.68 0.08 6.43
C ASN A 19 -3.89 -0.12 7.35
N PRO A 20 -4.97 -0.78 6.88
CA PRO A 20 -6.08 -1.13 7.76
C PRO A 20 -5.60 -2.03 8.90
N CYS A 21 -6.14 -1.81 10.10
CA CYS A 21 -5.81 -2.64 11.27
C CYS A 21 -6.44 -4.03 11.21
N ASP A 22 -7.50 -4.20 10.41
CA ASP A 22 -8.18 -5.47 10.25
C ASP A 22 -7.25 -6.49 9.56
N PRO A 23 -6.88 -7.60 10.24
CA PRO A 23 -5.99 -8.62 9.68
C PRO A 23 -6.50 -9.20 8.35
N ASN A 24 -7.80 -9.42 8.22
CA ASN A 24 -8.39 -9.99 7.01
C ASN A 24 -8.27 -9.03 5.82
N VAL A 25 -8.47 -7.72 6.06
CA VAL A 25 -8.27 -6.69 5.03
C VAL A 25 -6.78 -6.53 4.72
N MET A 26 -5.92 -6.66 5.72
CA MET A 26 -4.48 -6.56 5.57
C MET A 26 -3.92 -7.74 4.79
N ASP A 27 -4.33 -8.96 5.11
CA ASP A 27 -3.95 -10.18 4.40
C ASP A 27 -4.47 -10.16 2.96
N THR A 28 -5.71 -9.75 2.75
CA THR A 28 -6.27 -9.56 1.40
C THR A 28 -5.49 -8.52 0.62
N HIS A 29 -5.08 -7.42 1.24
CA HIS A 29 -4.31 -6.37 0.58
C HIS A 29 -2.90 -6.82 0.22
N ILE A 30 -2.23 -7.60 1.07
CA ILE A 30 -0.94 -8.23 0.79
C ILE A 30 -1.08 -9.29 -0.30
N LEU A 31 -2.10 -10.14 -0.21
CA LEU A 31 -2.40 -11.18 -1.19
C LEU A 31 -2.78 -10.57 -2.56
N ASP A 32 -3.62 -9.55 -2.60
CA ASP A 32 -3.97 -8.85 -3.84
C ASP A 32 -2.77 -8.21 -4.51
N ARG A 33 -1.80 -7.79 -3.72
CA ARG A 33 -0.57 -7.22 -4.24
C ARG A 33 0.38 -8.29 -4.76
N GLN A 34 0.54 -9.39 -4.05
CA GLN A 34 1.27 -10.57 -4.53
C GLN A 34 0.58 -11.14 -5.79
N ARG A 35 -0.75 -11.21 -5.80
CA ARG A 35 -1.55 -11.58 -6.97
C ARG A 35 -1.35 -10.63 -8.14
N LYS A 36 -1.33 -9.31 -7.94
CA LYS A 36 -1.02 -8.34 -9.02
C LYS A 36 0.38 -8.51 -9.59
N LEU A 37 1.36 -8.88 -8.78
CA LEU A 37 2.73 -9.18 -9.25
C LEU A 37 2.80 -10.49 -10.05
N ILE A 38 1.94 -11.46 -9.73
CA ILE A 38 1.86 -12.76 -10.40
C ILE A 38 0.93 -12.68 -11.63
N LEU A 39 -0.11 -11.84 -11.58
CA LEU A 39 -1.26 -11.85 -12.48
C LEU A 39 -1.32 -10.68 -13.46
N ASP A 40 -0.19 -10.16 -13.91
CA ASP A 40 -0.17 -9.21 -15.06
C ASP A 40 -0.60 -9.87 -16.40
N ASN A 41 -1.18 -11.09 -16.31
CA ASN A 41 -1.81 -11.82 -17.40
C ASN A 41 -3.33 -11.60 -17.37
N LYS A 42 -3.81 -10.66 -18.21
CA LYS A 42 -5.24 -10.32 -18.36
C LYS A 42 -6.19 -11.52 -18.56
N GLY A 43 -5.68 -12.64 -19.05
CA GLY A 43 -6.45 -13.88 -19.26
C GLY A 43 -6.75 -14.63 -17.96
N VAL A 44 -5.74 -14.77 -17.08
CA VAL A 44 -5.85 -15.51 -15.81
C VAL A 44 -6.76 -14.80 -14.84
N ASN A 45 -6.71 -13.47 -14.76
CA ASN A 45 -7.61 -12.66 -13.94
C ASN A 45 -9.08 -12.84 -14.27
N LYS A 46 -9.42 -12.97 -15.56
CA LYS A 46 -10.79 -13.19 -16.00
C LYS A 46 -11.30 -14.58 -15.59
N GLU A 47 -10.44 -15.56 -15.62
CA GLU A 47 -10.77 -16.93 -15.23
C GLU A 47 -10.92 -17.06 -13.70
N ILE A 48 -10.03 -16.49 -12.92
CA ILE A 48 -10.14 -16.45 -11.46
C ILE A 48 -11.42 -15.75 -11.00
N ASN A 49 -11.74 -14.58 -11.54
CA ASN A 49 -12.99 -13.89 -11.20
C ASN A 49 -14.22 -14.73 -11.53
N LYS A 50 -14.20 -15.47 -12.65
CA LYS A 50 -15.29 -16.39 -12.99
C LYS A 50 -15.48 -17.49 -11.95
N TYR A 51 -14.40 -18.03 -11.36
CA TYR A 51 -14.50 -19.03 -10.29
C TYR A 51 -14.91 -18.42 -8.96
N LEU A 52 -14.45 -17.22 -8.63
CA LEU A 52 -14.88 -16.50 -7.43
C LEU A 52 -16.38 -16.15 -7.47
N ASP A 53 -16.89 -15.78 -8.64
CA ASP A 53 -18.34 -15.51 -8.85
C ASP A 53 -19.20 -16.78 -8.73
N GLN A 54 -18.60 -17.96 -8.92
CA GLN A 54 -19.30 -19.25 -8.75
C GLN A 54 -19.27 -19.77 -7.31
N LEU A 55 -18.44 -19.21 -6.43
CA LEU A 55 -18.28 -19.65 -5.03
C LEU A 55 -19.63 -19.64 -4.26
N PRO A 56 -20.46 -18.58 -4.30
CA PRO A 56 -21.76 -18.58 -3.62
C PRO A 56 -22.70 -19.70 -4.09
N ILE A 57 -22.69 -19.99 -5.39
CA ILE A 57 -23.52 -21.07 -5.98
C ILE A 57 -23.00 -22.45 -5.60
N ALA A 58 -21.68 -22.60 -5.46
CA ALA A 58 -21.06 -23.85 -5.03
C ALA A 58 -21.34 -24.14 -3.54
N ILE A 59 -21.36 -23.13 -2.70
CA ILE A 59 -21.74 -23.23 -1.28
C ILE A 59 -23.16 -23.79 -1.14
N GLU A 60 -24.10 -23.33 -1.98
CA GLU A 60 -25.48 -23.84 -2.00
C GLU A 60 -25.56 -25.32 -2.48
N LYS A 61 -24.61 -25.78 -3.30
CA LYS A 61 -24.55 -27.14 -3.84
C LYS A 61 -23.84 -28.16 -2.94
N GLY A 62 -23.10 -27.70 -1.94
CA GLY A 62 -22.44 -28.53 -0.94
C GLY A 62 -20.91 -28.61 -1.03
N GLU A 63 -20.33 -29.20 0.00
CA GLU A 63 -18.88 -29.23 0.26
C GLU A 63 -18.03 -29.70 -0.95
N ALA A 64 -18.46 -30.75 -1.63
CA ALA A 64 -17.72 -31.33 -2.76
C ALA A 64 -17.57 -30.37 -3.97
N GLU A 65 -18.52 -29.46 -4.17
CA GLU A 65 -18.43 -28.46 -5.24
C GLU A 65 -17.54 -27.28 -4.84
N VAL A 66 -17.52 -26.93 -3.55
CA VAL A 66 -16.61 -25.91 -3.00
C VAL A 66 -15.15 -26.39 -3.08
N ASP A 67 -14.88 -27.65 -2.69
CA ASP A 67 -13.55 -28.23 -2.79
C ASP A 67 -13.01 -28.25 -4.21
N LYS A 68 -13.83 -28.63 -5.20
CA LYS A 68 -13.44 -28.58 -6.62
C LYS A 68 -13.09 -27.18 -7.10
N LEU A 69 -13.82 -26.16 -6.62
CA LEU A 69 -13.54 -24.77 -6.97
C LEU A 69 -12.26 -24.27 -6.30
N ILE A 70 -12.01 -24.67 -5.05
CA ILE A 70 -10.79 -24.35 -4.33
C ILE A 70 -9.59 -25.00 -5.01
N ASP A 71 -9.67 -26.31 -5.33
CA ASP A 71 -8.60 -27.03 -6.05
C ASP A 71 -8.27 -26.34 -7.38
N ARG A 72 -9.29 -25.86 -8.09
CA ARG A 72 -9.08 -25.16 -9.35
C ARG A 72 -8.47 -23.78 -9.16
N LEU A 73 -8.81 -23.08 -8.07
CA LEU A 73 -8.17 -21.82 -7.71
C LEU A 73 -6.71 -22.04 -7.28
N GLU A 74 -6.39 -23.13 -6.58
CA GLU A 74 -5.02 -23.51 -6.25
C GLU A 74 -4.18 -23.78 -7.50
N GLU A 75 -4.71 -24.54 -8.46
CA GLU A 75 -4.05 -24.79 -9.74
C GLU A 75 -3.77 -23.47 -10.51
N LEU A 76 -4.72 -22.55 -10.52
CA LEU A 76 -4.61 -21.29 -11.26
C LEU A 76 -3.72 -20.26 -10.56
N THR A 77 -3.69 -20.25 -9.24
CA THR A 77 -3.00 -19.23 -8.44
C THR A 77 -1.66 -19.72 -7.89
N GLY A 78 -1.44 -21.03 -7.81
CA GLY A 78 -0.31 -21.61 -7.10
C GLY A 78 -0.34 -21.40 -5.58
N TYR A 79 -1.50 -20.99 -5.03
CA TYR A 79 -1.71 -20.78 -3.61
C TYR A 79 -2.38 -22.02 -3.01
N GLU A 80 -1.79 -22.62 -1.99
CA GLU A 80 -2.36 -23.75 -1.24
C GLU A 80 -3.20 -23.23 -0.08
N PHE A 81 -4.51 -23.49 -0.10
CA PHE A 81 -5.40 -23.13 1.00
C PHE A 81 -5.19 -24.08 2.18
N SER A 82 -5.01 -23.53 3.37
CA SER A 82 -4.92 -24.34 4.58
C SER A 82 -6.23 -25.07 4.87
N PRO A 83 -6.21 -26.20 5.60
CA PRO A 83 -7.42 -26.94 5.96
C PRO A 83 -8.46 -26.12 6.73
N SER A 84 -8.01 -25.10 7.46
CA SER A 84 -8.88 -24.15 8.17
C SER A 84 -9.58 -23.18 7.22
N GLU A 85 -8.88 -22.67 6.22
CA GLU A 85 -9.44 -21.77 5.20
C GLU A 85 -10.45 -22.51 4.30
N ARG A 86 -10.15 -23.75 3.93
CA ARG A 86 -11.09 -24.62 3.21
C ARG A 86 -12.37 -24.86 4.02
N LYS A 87 -12.26 -25.17 5.31
CA LYS A 87 -13.42 -25.34 6.20
C LYS A 87 -14.22 -24.07 6.39
N MET A 88 -13.58 -22.89 6.47
CA MET A 88 -14.26 -21.59 6.53
C MET A 88 -15.02 -21.29 5.24
N ALA A 89 -14.45 -21.59 4.07
CA ALA A 89 -15.12 -21.43 2.79
C ALA A 89 -16.35 -22.35 2.68
N ILE A 90 -16.27 -23.60 3.18
CA ILE A 90 -17.35 -24.59 3.14
C ILE A 90 -18.51 -24.22 4.08
N LYS A 91 -18.21 -23.70 5.27
CA LYS A 91 -19.26 -23.45 6.28
C LYS A 91 -20.05 -22.17 6.08
N GLY A 92 -19.63 -21.29 5.16
CA GLY A 92 -20.28 -19.98 5.01
C GLY A 92 -20.21 -19.13 6.31
N GLU A 93 -19.35 -19.51 7.26
CA GLU A 93 -19.20 -18.87 8.58
C GLU A 93 -18.54 -17.48 8.53
N LEU A 94 -18.73 -16.78 7.43
CA LEU A 94 -18.40 -15.35 7.31
C LEU A 94 -19.15 -14.49 8.33
N GLU A 95 -20.27 -14.99 8.89
CA GLU A 95 -21.07 -14.23 9.86
C GLU A 95 -20.60 -14.38 11.30
N SER A 96 -20.14 -15.56 11.73
CA SER A 96 -19.60 -15.74 13.08
C SER A 96 -18.26 -15.01 13.24
N LEU A 97 -17.44 -14.96 12.20
CA LEU A 97 -16.25 -14.12 12.17
C LEU A 97 -16.62 -12.63 12.21
N LYS A 98 -17.68 -12.20 11.55
CA LYS A 98 -18.17 -10.81 11.60
C LYS A 98 -18.68 -10.43 12.99
N GLU A 99 -19.25 -11.34 13.77
CA GLU A 99 -19.71 -11.06 15.13
C GLU A 99 -18.55 -10.96 16.12
N THR A 100 -17.55 -11.83 16.02
CA THR A 100 -16.34 -11.75 16.86
C THR A 100 -15.56 -10.46 16.61
N PHE A 101 -15.61 -9.91 15.38
CA PHE A 101 -14.98 -8.63 15.03
C PHE A 101 -15.83 -7.39 15.37
N LYS A 102 -17.12 -7.53 15.69
CA LYS A 102 -17.96 -6.42 16.17
C LYS A 102 -17.56 -5.91 17.55
N GLU A 103 -16.89 -6.71 18.35
CA GLU A 103 -16.46 -6.34 19.71
C GLU A 103 -15.11 -5.59 19.74
N LEU A 104 -14.32 -5.64 18.69
CA LEU A 104 -13.10 -4.84 18.56
C LEU A 104 -13.42 -3.60 17.74
N ASP A 105 -13.31 -2.43 18.35
CA ASP A 105 -13.50 -1.09 17.74
C ASP A 105 -12.39 -0.79 16.71
N VAL A 106 -12.18 -1.73 15.78
CA VAL A 106 -11.08 -1.74 14.79
C VAL A 106 -11.49 -1.07 13.48
N LYS A 107 -12.81 -0.86 13.27
CA LYS A 107 -13.31 -0.21 12.07
C LYS A 107 -12.83 1.25 11.99
N GLY A 108 -12.05 1.56 10.95
CA GLY A 108 -11.51 2.90 10.71
C GLY A 108 -10.15 3.15 11.37
N THR A 109 -9.53 2.15 12.02
CA THR A 109 -8.16 2.25 12.53
C THR A 109 -7.16 1.87 11.45
N THR A 110 -6.10 2.68 11.30
CA THR A 110 -4.97 2.37 10.43
C THR A 110 -3.68 2.24 11.23
N VAL A 111 -2.84 1.28 10.83
CA VAL A 111 -1.60 0.92 11.53
C VAL A 111 -0.42 0.89 10.56
N PHE A 112 0.79 0.99 11.08
CA PHE A 112 2.01 0.73 10.33
C PHE A 112 2.26 -0.79 10.25
N PHE A 113 3.08 -1.21 9.28
CA PHE A 113 3.80 -2.47 9.41
C PHE A 113 4.76 -2.34 10.59
N TRP A 114 5.06 -3.46 11.25
CA TRP A 114 6.00 -3.46 12.36
C TRP A 114 7.09 -4.50 12.13
N ASP A 115 8.33 -4.02 12.19
CA ASP A 115 9.50 -4.90 12.28
C ASP A 115 9.52 -5.52 13.68
N LYS A 116 9.25 -6.82 13.76
CA LYS A 116 9.13 -7.53 15.04
C LYS A 116 10.48 -7.65 15.77
N GLU A 117 11.59 -7.71 15.02
CA GLU A 117 12.92 -7.86 15.60
C GLU A 117 13.39 -6.55 16.24
N LYS A 118 13.17 -5.43 15.57
CA LYS A 118 13.59 -4.11 16.03
C LYS A 118 12.53 -3.41 16.88
N ASN A 119 11.29 -3.91 16.85
CA ASN A 119 10.11 -3.25 17.42
C ASN A 119 9.95 -1.80 16.91
N LEU A 120 10.03 -1.63 15.59
CA LEU A 120 9.95 -0.34 14.92
C LEU A 120 8.85 -0.33 13.86
N PRO A 121 8.15 0.81 13.70
CA PRO A 121 7.19 0.97 12.61
C PRO A 121 7.87 1.00 11.26
N ALA A 122 7.19 0.51 10.23
CA ALA A 122 7.69 0.46 8.87
C ALA A 122 6.60 0.82 7.85
N ILE A 123 7.02 1.29 6.69
CA ILE A 123 6.16 1.46 5.52
C ILE A 123 6.54 0.46 4.43
N GLY A 124 5.57 0.07 3.59
CA GLY A 124 5.86 -0.72 2.41
C GLY A 124 6.38 0.13 1.24
N ASP A 125 7.22 -0.44 0.39
CA ASP A 125 7.75 0.17 -0.84
C ASP A 125 6.64 0.77 -1.75
N HIS A 126 5.42 0.20 -1.70
CA HIS A 126 4.28 0.69 -2.44
C HIS A 126 3.89 2.14 -2.08
N MET A 127 4.18 2.56 -0.86
CA MET A 127 3.94 3.95 -0.48
C MET A 127 4.89 4.89 -1.22
N ILE A 128 6.15 4.46 -1.44
CA ILE A 128 7.11 5.20 -2.25
C ILE A 128 6.66 5.26 -3.72
N TYR A 129 6.26 4.12 -4.30
CA TYR A 129 5.71 4.11 -5.66
C TYR A 129 4.45 4.96 -5.81
N GLY A 130 3.53 4.86 -4.84
CA GLY A 130 2.31 5.66 -4.81
C GLY A 130 2.60 7.15 -4.71
N PHE A 131 3.57 7.52 -3.89
CA PHE A 131 4.05 8.89 -3.74
C PHE A 131 4.66 9.42 -5.06
N LEU A 132 5.61 8.70 -5.68
CA LEU A 132 6.25 9.10 -6.92
C LEU A 132 5.25 9.28 -8.06
N LYS A 133 4.23 8.40 -8.14
CA LYS A 133 3.13 8.53 -9.12
C LYS A 133 2.26 9.76 -8.86
N ALA A 134 1.94 10.04 -7.60
CA ALA A 134 1.17 11.23 -7.23
C ALA A 134 1.95 12.51 -7.52
N ALA A 135 3.26 12.55 -7.22
CA ALA A 135 4.15 13.64 -7.58
C ALA A 135 4.19 13.86 -9.10
N THR A 136 4.31 12.79 -9.87
CA THR A 136 4.25 12.82 -11.34
C THR A 136 2.96 13.47 -11.83
N GLU A 137 1.81 13.07 -11.28
CA GLU A 137 0.52 13.60 -11.70
C GLU A 137 0.42 15.12 -11.44
N ALA A 138 0.88 15.57 -10.28
CA ALA A 138 0.89 16.98 -9.94
C ALA A 138 1.83 17.79 -10.83
N ILE A 139 3.06 17.33 -11.04
CA ILE A 139 4.07 18.01 -11.84
C ILE A 139 3.62 18.08 -13.30
N CYS A 140 3.14 16.99 -13.89
CA CYS A 140 2.66 16.95 -15.26
C CYS A 140 1.52 17.95 -15.53
N ARG A 141 0.69 18.23 -14.53
CA ARG A 141 -0.39 19.22 -14.66
C ARG A 141 0.11 20.68 -14.71
N THR A 142 1.28 20.92 -14.14
CA THR A 142 1.87 22.28 -14.11
C THR A 142 2.71 22.59 -15.33
N VAL A 143 3.26 21.58 -16.00
CA VAL A 143 4.11 21.76 -17.19
C VAL A 143 3.23 21.95 -18.45
N LYS A 144 3.03 23.20 -18.84
CA LYS A 144 2.31 23.54 -20.07
C LYS A 144 3.25 23.51 -21.29
N GLY A 145 2.79 22.93 -22.40
CA GLY A 145 3.48 23.02 -23.70
C GLY A 145 4.61 22.00 -23.92
N ALA A 146 4.72 21.02 -23.07
CA ALA A 146 5.78 20.03 -23.14
C ALA A 146 5.53 18.95 -24.22
N LYS A 147 6.59 18.44 -24.87
CA LYS A 147 6.49 17.45 -25.94
C LYS A 147 5.87 16.14 -25.45
N ARG A 148 4.86 15.65 -26.18
CA ARG A 148 4.19 14.39 -25.89
C ARG A 148 5.21 13.25 -25.90
N GLY A 149 5.24 12.42 -24.84
CA GLY A 149 6.09 11.22 -24.77
C GLY A 149 7.42 11.39 -24.03
N THR A 150 7.64 12.48 -23.31
CA THR A 150 8.79 12.62 -22.42
C THR A 150 8.41 12.51 -20.95
N VAL A 151 9.39 12.16 -20.09
CA VAL A 151 9.19 12.02 -18.66
C VAL A 151 8.73 13.35 -18.07
N LEU A 152 7.79 13.31 -17.11
CA LEU A 152 7.09 14.44 -16.49
C LEU A 152 6.24 15.31 -17.43
N GLN A 153 6.06 14.90 -18.68
CA GLN A 153 5.22 15.59 -19.64
C GLN A 153 3.96 14.80 -19.99
N SER A 154 4.03 13.48 -19.84
CA SER A 154 2.90 12.58 -19.94
C SER A 154 2.81 11.79 -18.64
N CYS A 155 1.76 12.02 -17.90
CA CYS A 155 1.52 11.34 -16.61
C CYS A 155 1.51 9.82 -16.78
N SER A 156 0.73 9.31 -17.74
CA SER A 156 0.64 7.87 -18.01
C SER A 156 1.97 7.26 -18.44
N TYR A 157 2.73 7.96 -19.29
CA TYR A 157 4.05 7.52 -19.73
C TYR A 157 5.03 7.45 -18.55
N THR A 158 5.11 8.51 -17.74
CA THR A 158 6.02 8.55 -16.59
C THR A 158 5.66 7.52 -15.54
N GLN A 159 4.37 7.30 -15.25
CA GLN A 159 3.92 6.24 -14.34
C GLN A 159 4.26 4.85 -14.86
N SER A 160 4.20 4.62 -16.17
CA SER A 160 4.63 3.37 -16.81
C SER A 160 6.14 3.17 -16.64
N ILE A 161 6.94 4.21 -16.87
CA ILE A 161 8.40 4.15 -16.67
C ILE A 161 8.76 3.89 -15.21
N ILE A 162 8.12 4.55 -14.25
CA ILE A 162 8.32 4.27 -12.82
C ILE A 162 8.06 2.80 -12.51
N ASN A 163 6.98 2.21 -13.02
CA ASN A 163 6.65 0.81 -12.78
C ASN A 163 7.66 -0.18 -13.39
N GLN A 164 8.20 0.14 -14.57
CA GLN A 164 9.03 -0.78 -15.35
C GLN A 164 10.52 -0.60 -15.09
N HIS A 165 10.97 0.62 -14.86
CA HIS A 165 12.39 0.97 -14.81
C HIS A 165 12.90 1.31 -13.41
N LEU A 166 12.01 1.50 -12.41
CA LEU A 166 12.40 1.82 -11.05
C LEU A 166 12.06 0.67 -10.11
N LYS A 167 13.00 0.31 -9.24
CA LYS A 167 12.84 -0.71 -8.21
C LYS A 167 13.33 -0.19 -6.87
N CYS A 168 12.48 -0.26 -5.84
CA CYS A 168 12.90 -0.11 -4.46
C CYS A 168 13.51 -1.43 -3.96
N GLU A 169 14.71 -1.43 -3.40
CA GLU A 169 15.34 -2.64 -2.87
C GLU A 169 14.63 -3.14 -1.62
N ASN A 170 14.20 -2.25 -0.78
CA ASN A 170 13.57 -2.55 0.50
C ASN A 170 12.06 -2.74 0.31
N GLN A 171 11.55 -3.93 0.54
CA GLN A 171 10.10 -4.18 0.53
C GLN A 171 9.40 -3.47 1.69
N PHE A 172 10.04 -3.49 2.88
CA PHE A 172 9.64 -2.74 4.04
C PHE A 172 10.75 -1.78 4.42
N ILE A 173 10.40 -0.53 4.70
CA ILE A 173 11.30 0.55 5.06
C ILE A 173 10.95 0.93 6.48
N THR A 174 11.86 0.60 7.40
CA THR A 174 11.68 0.83 8.84
C THR A 174 12.02 2.27 9.19
N PHE A 175 11.20 2.89 10.04
CA PHE A 175 11.53 4.18 10.60
C PHE A 175 12.64 4.05 11.65
N ASP A 176 13.60 4.94 11.58
CA ASP A 176 14.52 5.22 12.67
C ASP A 176 13.84 6.25 13.60
N THR A 177 13.32 5.78 14.72
CA THR A 177 12.49 6.55 15.66
C THR A 177 12.52 5.91 17.04
N ASP A 178 12.22 6.70 18.06
CA ASP A 178 12.08 6.21 19.44
C ASP A 178 10.72 5.57 19.73
N VAL A 179 9.80 5.61 18.75
CA VAL A 179 8.46 5.01 18.90
C VAL A 179 8.59 3.49 18.91
N LYS A 180 8.12 2.89 20.01
CA LYS A 180 8.06 1.44 20.21
C LYS A 180 6.61 1.05 20.51
N ARG A 181 6.25 -0.19 20.20
CA ARG A 181 5.03 -0.79 20.73
C ARG A 181 5.30 -1.34 22.13
N ASP A 182 4.38 -1.09 23.05
CA ASP A 182 4.34 -1.74 24.35
C ASP A 182 4.08 -3.25 24.21
N GLU A 183 4.26 -4.02 25.27
CA GLU A 183 3.93 -5.45 25.29
C GLU A 183 2.44 -5.73 24.97
N GLY A 184 1.57 -4.75 25.20
CA GLY A 184 0.15 -4.78 24.81
C GLY A 184 -0.13 -4.32 23.38
N GLY A 185 0.89 -4.04 22.56
CA GLY A 185 0.75 -3.59 21.18
C GLY A 185 0.27 -2.14 21.01
N THR A 186 0.32 -1.35 22.08
CA THR A 186 -0.15 0.05 22.08
C THR A 186 0.91 0.97 21.49
N SER A 187 0.53 1.75 20.51
CA SER A 187 1.33 2.84 19.92
C SER A 187 0.57 4.16 20.04
N ALA A 188 1.23 5.27 19.73
CA ALA A 188 0.56 6.56 19.69
C ALA A 188 -0.49 6.60 18.56
N PHE A 189 -1.69 7.04 18.88
CA PHE A 189 -2.80 7.18 17.91
C PHE A 189 -3.31 8.60 17.84
N LEU A 190 -3.58 9.04 16.62
CA LEU A 190 -4.35 10.24 16.35
C LEU A 190 -5.78 9.87 15.97
N GLN A 191 -6.75 10.43 16.68
CA GLN A 191 -8.17 10.28 16.36
C GLN A 191 -8.69 11.57 15.72
N ARG A 192 -9.44 11.42 14.63
CA ARG A 192 -10.01 12.56 13.91
C ARG A 192 -11.42 12.26 13.40
N SER A 193 -12.24 13.29 13.32
CA SER A 193 -13.55 13.19 12.69
C SER A 193 -13.46 13.36 11.18
N LEU A 194 -14.01 12.42 10.44
CA LEU A 194 -14.20 12.51 8.99
C LEU A 194 -15.65 12.87 8.71
N ARG A 195 -15.87 13.88 7.85
CA ARG A 195 -17.19 14.23 7.34
C ARG A 195 -17.32 13.77 5.91
N ALA A 196 -18.34 12.98 5.64
CA ALA A 196 -18.72 12.57 4.29
C ALA A 196 -20.15 13.03 4.00
N MET A 197 -20.36 13.64 2.83
CA MET A 197 -21.71 13.87 2.30
C MET A 197 -22.15 12.58 1.59
N THR A 198 -23.22 11.98 2.09
CA THR A 198 -23.84 10.80 1.47
C THR A 198 -25.21 11.19 0.90
N ALA A 199 -25.79 10.32 0.07
CA ALA A 199 -27.14 10.51 -0.45
C ALA A 199 -28.21 10.63 0.65
N GLN A 200 -27.89 10.15 1.86
CA GLN A 200 -28.75 10.20 3.06
C GLN A 200 -28.42 11.38 3.99
N GLY A 201 -27.54 12.32 3.55
CA GLY A 201 -27.11 13.48 4.33
C GLY A 201 -25.66 13.37 4.86
N PRO A 202 -25.21 14.36 5.64
CA PRO A 202 -23.87 14.37 6.19
C PRO A 202 -23.71 13.27 7.24
N ARG A 203 -22.65 12.47 7.10
CA ARG A 203 -22.25 11.48 8.10
C ARG A 203 -20.90 11.87 8.70
N ILE A 204 -20.75 11.64 10.00
CA ILE A 204 -19.49 11.80 10.72
C ILE A 204 -19.02 10.40 11.10
N SER A 205 -17.78 10.10 10.75
CA SER A 205 -17.07 8.88 11.15
C SER A 205 -15.80 9.27 11.89
N LEU A 206 -15.40 8.44 12.87
CA LEU A 206 -14.11 8.60 13.55
C LEU A 206 -13.07 7.75 12.84
N ALA A 207 -11.96 8.35 12.45
CA ALA A 207 -10.78 7.65 11.98
C ALA A 207 -9.69 7.72 13.05
N LYS A 208 -9.07 6.57 13.31
CA LYS A 208 -7.97 6.41 14.25
C LYS A 208 -6.75 5.93 13.48
N SER A 209 -5.59 6.55 13.67
CA SER A 209 -4.38 6.20 12.94
C SER A 209 -3.19 6.16 13.88
N GLU A 210 -2.35 5.13 13.76
CA GLU A 210 -1.03 5.15 14.39
C GLU A 210 -0.23 6.33 13.85
N VAL A 211 0.63 6.91 14.71
CA VAL A 211 1.42 8.10 14.42
C VAL A 211 2.89 7.82 14.62
N VAL A 212 3.70 8.23 13.65
CA VAL A 212 5.14 8.38 13.80
C VAL A 212 5.44 9.88 13.84
N PRO A 213 6.12 10.38 14.89
CA PRO A 213 6.34 11.80 15.09
C PRO A 213 7.34 12.39 14.09
N ALA A 214 7.31 13.70 13.93
CA ALA A 214 8.34 14.46 13.25
C ALA A 214 9.74 14.16 13.82
N GLY A 215 10.77 14.24 12.98
CA GLY A 215 12.14 13.86 13.30
C GLY A 215 12.50 12.41 13.00
N ALA A 216 11.50 11.52 12.83
CA ALA A 216 11.74 10.15 12.41
C ALA A 216 12.35 10.09 11.00
N ARG A 217 13.22 9.11 10.76
CA ARG A 217 13.97 8.98 9.51
C ARG A 217 13.58 7.69 8.78
N LEU A 218 13.64 7.75 7.46
CA LEU A 218 13.53 6.60 6.57
C LEU A 218 14.75 6.56 5.67
N GLN A 219 15.32 5.37 5.45
CA GLN A 219 16.40 5.16 4.52
C GLN A 219 16.10 3.98 3.62
N PHE A 220 16.26 4.16 2.32
CA PHE A 220 16.03 3.11 1.32
C PHE A 220 16.83 3.36 0.06
N THR A 221 16.95 2.32 -0.76
CA THR A 221 17.67 2.37 -2.03
C THR A 221 16.72 2.23 -3.20
N LEU A 222 16.80 3.17 -4.15
CA LEU A 222 16.14 3.08 -5.44
C LEU A 222 17.12 2.63 -6.50
N LYS A 223 16.72 1.64 -7.31
CA LYS A 223 17.43 1.19 -8.50
C LYS A 223 16.70 1.66 -9.75
N VAL A 224 17.39 2.38 -10.62
CA VAL A 224 16.86 2.82 -11.90
C VAL A 224 17.61 2.08 -13.01
N MET A 225 16.90 1.53 -13.98
CA MET A 225 17.49 0.85 -15.12
C MET A 225 18.40 1.80 -15.90
N LYS A 226 19.66 1.42 -16.19
CA LYS A 226 20.57 2.22 -17.02
C LYS A 226 19.97 2.42 -18.41
N GLY A 227 20.03 3.65 -18.90
CA GLY A 227 19.40 4.03 -20.16
C GLY A 227 17.89 4.31 -20.06
N SER A 228 17.33 4.28 -18.83
CA SER A 228 15.97 4.75 -18.58
C SER A 228 15.83 6.23 -18.93
N PRO A 229 14.70 6.67 -19.48
CA PRO A 229 14.39 8.09 -19.60
C PRO A 229 14.14 8.77 -18.25
N LEU A 230 14.03 8.01 -17.15
CA LEU A 230 13.91 8.53 -15.78
C LEU A 230 15.31 8.91 -15.28
N THR A 231 15.56 10.22 -15.15
CA THR A 231 16.85 10.77 -14.70
C THR A 231 16.83 11.12 -13.21
N GLU A 232 18.00 11.36 -12.65
CA GLU A 232 18.16 11.87 -11.29
C GLU A 232 17.40 13.20 -11.06
N GLU A 233 17.43 14.10 -12.04
CA GLU A 233 16.69 15.36 -12.00
C GLU A 233 15.18 15.13 -11.87
N HIS A 234 14.63 14.15 -12.59
CA HIS A 234 13.22 13.78 -12.47
C HIS A 234 12.87 13.27 -11.07
N LEU A 235 13.74 12.45 -10.48
CA LEU A 235 13.57 11.96 -9.11
C LEU A 235 13.63 13.11 -8.10
N ASN A 236 14.62 14.01 -8.24
CA ASN A 236 14.75 15.21 -7.40
C ASN A 236 13.47 16.07 -7.45
N ASN A 237 12.93 16.32 -8.65
CA ASN A 237 11.68 17.07 -8.80
C ASN A 237 10.51 16.40 -8.09
N MET A 238 10.43 15.05 -8.12
CA MET A 238 9.37 14.31 -7.42
C MET A 238 9.54 14.37 -5.89
N PHE A 239 10.77 14.25 -5.38
CA PHE A 239 11.03 14.33 -3.94
C PHE A 239 10.85 15.75 -3.42
N SER A 240 11.27 16.78 -4.15
CA SER A 240 11.01 18.19 -3.81
C SER A 240 9.52 18.51 -3.73
N TYR A 241 8.70 17.92 -4.60
CA TYR A 241 7.25 18.00 -4.47
C TYR A 241 6.77 17.36 -3.16
N GLY A 242 7.41 16.28 -2.72
CA GLY A 242 7.09 15.58 -1.49
C GLY A 242 7.38 16.37 -0.22
N GLU A 243 8.38 17.26 -0.24
CA GLU A 243 8.65 18.18 0.88
C GLU A 243 7.43 19.08 1.20
N LEU A 244 6.67 19.46 0.17
CA LEU A 244 5.48 20.28 0.32
C LEU A 244 4.24 19.48 0.68
N VAL A 245 4.07 18.30 0.05
CA VAL A 245 2.81 17.56 0.10
C VAL A 245 2.86 16.40 1.09
N GLY A 246 4.03 15.81 1.30
CA GLY A 246 4.22 14.70 2.22
C GLY A 246 3.92 13.32 1.64
N LEU A 247 4.15 12.31 2.47
CA LEU A 247 3.97 10.88 2.22
C LEU A 247 2.83 10.33 3.08
N GLY A 248 2.06 9.39 2.59
CA GLY A 248 1.02 8.71 3.34
C GLY A 248 -0.36 9.34 3.22
N GLN A 249 -1.12 9.34 4.30
CA GLN A 249 -2.50 9.85 4.32
C GLN A 249 -2.62 11.23 4.97
N TRP A 250 -3.74 11.90 4.69
CA TRP A 250 -4.13 13.22 5.18
C TRP A 250 -3.10 14.32 4.91
N ARG A 251 -2.45 14.22 3.78
CA ARG A 251 -1.44 15.16 3.30
C ARG A 251 -1.93 16.60 3.20
N ASN A 252 -3.22 16.78 2.87
CA ASN A 252 -3.84 18.13 2.82
C ASN A 252 -3.85 18.86 4.18
N ALA A 253 -3.69 18.12 5.29
CA ALA A 253 -3.52 18.68 6.62
C ALA A 253 -2.04 18.81 7.03
N GLY A 254 -1.11 18.56 6.11
CA GLY A 254 0.33 18.68 6.32
C GLY A 254 1.00 17.45 6.94
N PHE A 255 0.29 16.33 7.11
CA PHE A 255 0.89 15.10 7.63
C PHE A 255 1.84 14.47 6.63
N GLY A 256 2.92 13.86 7.15
CA GLY A 256 3.91 13.13 6.38
C GLY A 256 4.84 13.99 5.54
N GLN A 257 4.92 15.31 5.78
CA GLN A 257 5.93 16.16 5.15
C GLN A 257 7.32 15.76 5.63
N PHE A 258 8.30 15.86 4.74
CA PHE A 258 9.67 15.46 5.00
C PHE A 258 10.66 16.37 4.27
N SER A 259 11.92 16.38 4.73
CA SER A 259 13.07 16.79 3.94
C SER A 259 13.77 15.54 3.39
N TYR A 260 14.48 15.66 2.28
CA TYR A 260 15.17 14.52 1.68
C TYR A 260 16.62 14.81 1.34
N GLU A 261 17.40 13.76 1.33
CA GLU A 261 18.73 13.69 0.74
C GLU A 261 18.75 12.50 -0.23
N MET A 262 19.23 12.71 -1.43
CA MET A 262 19.39 11.64 -2.41
C MET A 262 20.80 11.68 -2.98
N MET A 263 21.50 10.56 -2.94
CA MET A 263 22.86 10.41 -3.46
C MET A 263 22.93 9.23 -4.40
N ARG A 264 23.57 9.42 -5.56
CA ARG A 264 23.91 8.32 -6.46
C ARG A 264 25.11 7.57 -5.91
N VAL A 265 24.99 6.25 -5.78
CA VAL A 265 26.01 5.38 -5.15
C VAL A 265 26.75 4.56 -6.20
N GLU A 266 26.08 4.18 -7.30
CA GLU A 266 26.65 3.42 -8.44
C GLU A 266 25.88 3.76 -9.74
#